data_6262f5186caa6ce16dc3ce9cb3e0aa6f
#
_entry.id   6262f5186caa6ce16dc3ce9cb3e0aa6f
#
_cell.length_a   1.000
_cell.length_b   1.000
_cell.length_c   1.000
_cell.angle_alpha   90.00
_cell.angle_beta   90.00
_cell.angle_gamma   90.00
#
_symmetry.space_group_name_H-M   'P 1'
#
loop_
_entity.id
_entity.type
_entity.pdbx_description
1 polymer ?
#
loop_
_entity_poly.entity_id
_entity_poly.type
_entity_poly.pdbx_seq_one_letter_code
_entity_poly.pdbx_strand_id
1 'polypeptide(L)'
;MIFDSRITPIRRDLASAAYKAIVKRKKYVNAKLATVKSAFSPLYSNKGSKLSTQLLYGEECDVFETKNGWSWIQSRRDNYVGYTPSIHLTRKTYKPNSKVISLRTVIYTKPDIKGVTKGYLSFNSLVEVIKIKGKYSLIKNLGWCPSLDLVKVKSSKFNHIDLSKQYLDTPYLWGGRDSMGIDCSGLIQNLHQINNRPFPRDTDMQEIFVTNEVKYEKDLKAGDLVFWKGHVATVSYTHLTLPTKA
;
A
#
# COMPACT_ATOMS: atom_id res chain seq x y z
N MET A 1 4.32 26.94 11.76
CA MET A 1 3.87 25.51 11.77
C MET A 1 4.58 24.83 10.63
N ILE A 2 5.36 23.77 10.91
CA ILE A 2 6.08 22.99 9.91
C ILE A 2 5.20 21.78 9.56
N PHE A 3 4.89 21.63 8.28
CA PHE A 3 4.10 20.50 7.78
C PHE A 3 5.03 19.45 7.16
N ASP A 4 4.78 18.17 7.46
CA ASP A 4 5.45 17.09 6.74
C ASP A 4 4.84 16.99 5.33
N SER A 5 5.65 17.32 4.34
CA SER A 5 5.23 17.32 2.92
C SER A 5 4.91 15.93 2.38
N ARG A 6 5.33 14.86 3.06
CA ARG A 6 5.04 13.48 2.69
C ARG A 6 3.58 13.11 2.92
N ILE A 7 2.92 13.76 3.91
CA ILE A 7 1.55 13.44 4.32
C ILE A 7 0.60 14.64 4.32
N THR A 8 1.10 15.81 3.96
CA THR A 8 0.29 17.03 3.93
C THR A 8 0.16 17.54 2.49
N PRO A 9 -1.06 17.63 1.93
CA PRO A 9 -1.26 18.00 0.54
C PRO A 9 -1.14 19.53 0.36
N ILE A 10 0.08 20.03 0.55
CA ILE A 10 0.48 21.45 0.39
C ILE A 10 1.72 21.50 -0.50
N ARG A 11 1.61 22.15 -1.64
CA ARG A 11 2.72 22.55 -2.51
C ARG A 11 2.97 24.05 -2.43
N ARG A 12 4.03 24.51 -3.09
CA ARG A 12 4.35 25.94 -3.17
C ARG A 12 3.24 26.78 -3.85
N ASP A 13 2.62 26.22 -4.89
CA ASP A 13 1.64 26.87 -5.76
C ASP A 13 0.18 26.49 -5.45
N LEU A 14 -0.05 25.35 -4.80
CA LEU A 14 -1.36 24.75 -4.61
C LEU A 14 -1.46 24.01 -3.28
N ALA A 15 -2.63 24.09 -2.63
CA ALA A 15 -2.95 23.29 -1.46
C ALA A 15 -4.36 22.69 -1.55
N SER A 16 -4.61 21.63 -0.77
CA SER A 16 -5.97 21.18 -0.51
C SER A 16 -6.80 22.31 0.13
N ALA A 17 -8.06 22.41 -0.26
CA ALA A 17 -9.00 23.42 0.27
C ALA A 17 -9.15 23.35 1.81
N ALA A 18 -8.92 22.16 2.40
CA ALA A 18 -8.92 21.99 3.86
C ALA A 18 -7.88 22.86 4.59
N TYR A 19 -6.82 23.28 3.90
CA TYR A 19 -5.75 24.11 4.48
C TYR A 19 -5.89 25.61 4.17
N LYS A 20 -7.01 26.06 3.58
CA LYS A 20 -7.20 27.45 3.16
C LYS A 20 -7.07 28.46 4.30
N ALA A 21 -7.54 28.12 5.50
CA ALA A 21 -7.46 28.95 6.68
C ALA A 21 -6.07 28.93 7.36
N ILE A 22 -5.20 27.97 7.00
CA ILE A 22 -3.96 27.67 7.71
C ILE A 22 -2.74 28.18 6.95
N VAL A 23 -2.73 28.06 5.62
CA VAL A 23 -1.58 28.46 4.78
C VAL A 23 -2.01 29.33 3.63
N LYS A 24 -1.21 30.33 3.27
CA LYS A 24 -1.44 31.18 2.09
C LYS A 24 -0.83 30.55 0.86
N ARG A 25 -1.65 30.20 -0.14
CA ARG A 25 -1.25 29.65 -1.44
C ARG A 25 -1.97 30.35 -2.58
N LYS A 26 -1.42 30.22 -3.81
CA LYS A 26 -2.05 30.82 -5.01
C LYS A 26 -3.36 30.11 -5.37
N LYS A 27 -3.46 28.82 -5.10
CA LYS A 27 -4.62 27.99 -5.47
C LYS A 27 -4.99 27.01 -4.35
N TYR A 28 -6.30 26.84 -4.14
CA TYR A 28 -6.86 25.81 -3.25
C TYR A 28 -7.81 24.93 -4.04
N VAL A 29 -7.75 23.62 -3.82
CA VAL A 29 -8.49 22.64 -4.60
C VAL A 29 -9.18 21.63 -3.70
N ASN A 30 -10.46 21.37 -3.97
CA ASN A 30 -11.14 20.21 -3.43
C ASN A 30 -10.69 18.97 -4.19
N ALA A 31 -10.35 17.93 -3.46
CA ALA A 31 -9.92 16.67 -4.04
C ALA A 31 -11.05 15.99 -4.82
N LYS A 32 -10.67 15.22 -5.84
CA LYS A 32 -11.56 14.30 -6.56
C LYS A 32 -11.13 12.88 -6.27
N LEU A 33 -12.07 12.06 -5.81
CA LEU A 33 -11.80 10.64 -5.54
C LEU A 33 -11.37 9.90 -6.82
N ALA A 34 -10.34 9.09 -6.68
CA ALA A 34 -9.94 8.11 -7.69
C ALA A 34 -9.49 6.81 -7.02
N THR A 35 -9.45 5.73 -7.79
CA THR A 35 -9.05 4.40 -7.35
C THR A 35 -7.95 3.87 -8.27
N VAL A 36 -7.01 3.14 -7.73
CA VAL A 36 -5.95 2.47 -8.51
C VAL A 36 -6.56 1.29 -9.27
N LYS A 37 -6.40 1.29 -10.60
CA LYS A 37 -6.92 0.25 -11.52
C LYS A 37 -5.85 -0.70 -12.06
N SER A 38 -4.57 -0.36 -11.90
CA SER A 38 -3.43 -1.20 -12.25
C SER A 38 -3.02 -2.07 -11.06
N ALA A 39 -2.21 -3.11 -11.26
CA ALA A 39 -1.71 -3.95 -10.16
C ALA A 39 -1.11 -3.11 -9.03
N PHE A 40 -0.38 -2.08 -9.39
CA PHE A 40 0.06 -1.01 -8.50
C PHE A 40 0.16 0.33 -9.26
N SER A 41 0.31 1.42 -8.53
CA SER A 41 0.58 2.77 -9.03
C SER A 41 1.78 3.33 -8.27
N PRO A 42 2.91 3.61 -8.94
CA PRO A 42 4.06 4.20 -8.29
C PRO A 42 3.75 5.64 -7.87
N LEU A 43 4.25 6.04 -6.71
CA LEU A 43 4.11 7.40 -6.18
C LEU A 43 5.49 8.01 -5.98
N TYR A 44 5.69 9.19 -6.49
CA TYR A 44 6.96 9.92 -6.49
C TYR A 44 6.80 11.25 -5.75
N SER A 45 7.84 11.68 -5.03
CA SER A 45 7.84 13.02 -4.39
C SER A 45 7.80 14.14 -5.43
N ASN A 46 8.49 13.95 -6.56
CA ASN A 46 8.45 14.82 -7.74
C ASN A 46 8.37 13.96 -9.00
N LYS A 47 7.90 14.54 -10.11
CA LYS A 47 7.82 13.85 -11.41
C LYS A 47 9.21 13.42 -11.86
N GLY A 48 9.38 12.11 -12.14
CA GLY A 48 10.66 11.54 -12.57
C GLY A 48 11.74 11.43 -11.48
N SER A 49 11.38 11.63 -10.20
CA SER A 49 12.28 11.44 -9.05
C SER A 49 12.34 9.98 -8.59
N LYS A 50 13.02 9.76 -7.45
CA LYS A 50 13.03 8.45 -6.79
C LYS A 50 11.62 8.04 -6.37
N LEU A 51 11.32 6.75 -6.48
CA LEU A 51 10.10 6.14 -5.96
C LEU A 51 10.00 6.41 -4.44
N SER A 52 8.87 6.94 -4.01
CA SER A 52 8.59 7.17 -2.60
C SER A 52 7.77 6.03 -2.00
N THR A 53 6.73 5.60 -2.72
CA THR A 53 5.88 4.46 -2.33
C THR A 53 5.08 3.95 -3.53
N GLN A 54 4.28 2.93 -3.32
CA GLN A 54 3.33 2.39 -4.29
C GLN A 54 1.94 2.34 -3.67
N LEU A 55 0.90 2.64 -4.45
CA LEU A 55 -0.48 2.31 -4.13
C LEU A 55 -0.84 1.00 -4.84
N LEU A 56 -1.55 0.12 -4.17
CA LEU A 56 -1.95 -1.18 -4.71
C LEU A 56 -3.33 -1.12 -5.38
N TYR A 57 -3.67 -2.12 -6.18
CA TYR A 57 -4.98 -2.22 -6.83
C TYR A 57 -6.13 -2.05 -5.84
N GLY A 58 -7.10 -1.21 -6.21
CA GLY A 58 -8.29 -0.94 -5.41
C GLY A 58 -8.10 0.08 -4.28
N GLU A 59 -6.87 0.52 -4.00
CA GLU A 59 -6.64 1.61 -3.03
C GLU A 59 -7.15 2.94 -3.59
N GLU A 60 -7.77 3.72 -2.71
CA GLU A 60 -8.33 5.04 -3.05
C GLU A 60 -7.34 6.15 -2.79
N CYS A 61 -7.44 7.20 -3.59
CA CYS A 61 -6.67 8.44 -3.41
C CYS A 61 -7.50 9.68 -3.73
N ASP A 62 -7.12 10.77 -3.10
CA ASP A 62 -7.63 12.11 -3.34
C ASP A 62 -6.75 12.81 -4.38
N VAL A 63 -7.32 13.11 -5.55
CA VAL A 63 -6.62 13.77 -6.68
C VAL A 63 -6.87 15.27 -6.61
N PHE A 64 -5.81 16.06 -6.43
CA PHE A 64 -5.87 17.53 -6.37
C PHE A 64 -5.58 18.18 -7.73
N GLU A 65 -4.73 17.57 -8.54
CA GLU A 65 -4.38 18.07 -9.86
C GLU A 65 -4.05 16.92 -10.81
N THR A 66 -4.47 17.07 -12.09
CA THR A 66 -4.03 16.20 -13.19
C THR A 66 -3.51 17.08 -14.30
N LYS A 67 -2.23 16.91 -14.69
CA LYS A 67 -1.57 17.71 -15.74
C LYS A 67 -0.48 16.89 -16.41
N ASN A 68 -0.46 16.92 -17.75
CA ASN A 68 0.57 16.28 -18.58
C ASN A 68 0.79 14.79 -18.22
N GLY A 69 -0.29 14.02 -18.09
CA GLY A 69 -0.24 12.59 -17.80
C GLY A 69 0.06 12.23 -16.34
N TRP A 70 0.25 13.21 -15.44
CA TRP A 70 0.53 13.02 -14.02
C TRP A 70 -0.62 13.53 -13.16
N SER A 71 -0.88 12.81 -12.08
CA SER A 71 -1.80 13.24 -11.01
C SER A 71 -1.03 13.50 -9.72
N TRP A 72 -1.28 14.65 -9.08
CA TRP A 72 -0.83 14.93 -7.73
C TRP A 72 -1.93 14.51 -6.77
N ILE A 73 -1.58 13.57 -5.89
CA ILE A 73 -2.56 12.84 -5.09
C ILE A 73 -2.16 12.76 -3.62
N GLN A 74 -3.14 12.42 -2.78
CA GLN A 74 -2.93 11.89 -1.44
C GLN A 74 -3.58 10.51 -1.34
N SER A 75 -2.82 9.51 -0.91
CA SER A 75 -3.33 8.18 -0.59
C SER A 75 -4.30 8.26 0.59
N ARG A 76 -5.46 7.61 0.50
CA ARG A 76 -6.39 7.50 1.64
C ARG A 76 -6.00 6.41 2.63
N ARG A 77 -5.02 5.59 2.28
CA ARG A 77 -4.55 4.48 3.09
C ARG A 77 -3.65 4.91 4.25
N ASP A 78 -2.75 5.86 3.96
CA ASP A 78 -1.68 6.31 4.86
C ASP A 78 -1.40 7.82 4.77
N ASN A 79 -2.25 8.55 4.05
CA ASN A 79 -2.13 9.99 3.77
C ASN A 79 -0.89 10.39 2.95
N TYR A 80 -0.16 9.44 2.35
CA TYR A 80 1.05 9.76 1.62
C TYR A 80 0.74 10.59 0.36
N VAL A 81 1.52 11.66 0.17
CA VAL A 81 1.30 12.65 -0.91
C VAL A 81 2.39 12.52 -1.96
N GLY A 82 2.02 12.61 -3.23
CA GLY A 82 3.00 12.57 -4.32
C GLY A 82 2.38 12.62 -5.70
N TYR A 83 3.21 12.37 -6.68
CA TYR A 83 2.84 12.31 -8.08
C TYR A 83 2.79 10.87 -8.57
N THR A 84 1.74 10.53 -9.30
CA THR A 84 1.59 9.23 -9.96
C THR A 84 1.17 9.41 -11.40
N PRO A 85 1.56 8.52 -12.35
CA PRO A 85 1.01 8.54 -13.69
C PRO A 85 -0.51 8.36 -13.67
N SER A 86 -1.24 9.29 -14.31
CA SER A 86 -2.71 9.29 -14.30
C SER A 86 -3.34 8.06 -14.95
N ILE A 87 -2.58 7.36 -15.80
CA ILE A 87 -3.03 6.14 -16.48
C ILE A 87 -3.37 5.01 -15.48
N HIS A 88 -2.76 5.00 -14.31
CA HIS A 88 -3.01 3.99 -13.26
C HIS A 88 -4.31 4.24 -12.47
N LEU A 89 -4.91 5.41 -12.63
CA LEU A 89 -6.08 5.83 -11.87
C LEU A 89 -7.38 5.72 -12.67
N THR A 90 -8.48 5.53 -11.96
CA THR A 90 -9.83 5.59 -12.51
C THR A 90 -10.76 6.30 -11.53
N ARG A 91 -11.79 6.96 -12.06
CA ARG A 91 -12.88 7.55 -11.26
C ARG A 91 -14.04 6.59 -11.03
N LYS A 92 -13.96 5.36 -11.56
CA LYS A 92 -14.95 4.33 -11.27
C LYS A 92 -14.83 3.94 -9.82
N THR A 93 -15.94 3.95 -9.11
CA THR A 93 -16.01 3.52 -7.71
C THR A 93 -15.99 1.99 -7.65
N TYR A 94 -15.15 1.47 -6.76
CA TYR A 94 -15.13 0.07 -6.36
C TYR A 94 -15.74 -0.04 -4.96
N LYS A 95 -16.39 -1.18 -4.68
CA LYS A 95 -16.87 -1.53 -3.34
C LYS A 95 -16.13 -2.78 -2.87
N PRO A 96 -14.88 -2.66 -2.40
CA PRO A 96 -14.09 -3.81 -2.01
C PRO A 96 -14.80 -4.60 -0.92
N ASN A 97 -14.97 -5.91 -1.15
CA ASN A 97 -15.49 -6.86 -0.18
C ASN A 97 -14.46 -7.93 0.20
N SER A 98 -13.36 -7.98 -0.51
CA SER A 98 -12.26 -8.91 -0.31
C SER A 98 -10.91 -8.23 -0.51
N LYS A 99 -9.86 -8.86 0.02
CA LYS A 99 -8.46 -8.44 -0.15
C LYS A 99 -7.59 -9.66 -0.43
N VAL A 100 -6.50 -9.47 -1.17
CA VAL A 100 -5.55 -10.52 -1.49
C VAL A 100 -4.71 -10.84 -0.25
N ILE A 101 -4.67 -12.15 0.12
CA ILE A 101 -3.89 -12.67 1.26
C ILE A 101 -2.62 -13.40 0.82
N SER A 102 -2.58 -13.93 -0.39
CA SER A 102 -1.37 -14.50 -0.97
C SER A 102 -0.41 -13.40 -1.39
N LEU A 103 0.89 -13.67 -1.38
CA LEU A 103 1.89 -12.72 -1.87
C LEU A 103 1.51 -12.17 -3.24
N ARG A 104 1.04 -13.06 -4.13
CA ARG A 104 0.60 -12.73 -5.48
C ARG A 104 -0.50 -13.67 -5.93
N THR A 105 -1.56 -13.14 -6.55
CA THR A 105 -2.59 -13.93 -7.22
C THR A 105 -2.63 -13.62 -8.72
N VAL A 106 -2.77 -14.64 -9.54
CA VAL A 106 -2.86 -14.49 -11.01
C VAL A 106 -4.32 -14.22 -11.40
N ILE A 107 -4.49 -13.32 -12.35
CA ILE A 107 -5.80 -12.99 -12.92
C ILE A 107 -5.97 -13.67 -14.27
N TYR A 108 -7.04 -14.42 -14.43
CA TYR A 108 -7.39 -15.20 -15.61
C TYR A 108 -8.62 -14.62 -16.33
N THR A 109 -8.71 -14.87 -17.64
CA THR A 109 -9.91 -14.53 -18.43
C THR A 109 -11.09 -15.45 -18.13
N LYS A 110 -10.82 -16.70 -17.67
CA LYS A 110 -11.80 -17.75 -17.35
C LYS A 110 -11.50 -18.36 -15.98
N PRO A 111 -12.46 -18.98 -15.30
CA PRO A 111 -12.24 -19.70 -14.04
C PRO A 111 -11.55 -21.05 -14.29
N ASP A 112 -10.36 -21.01 -14.81
CA ASP A 112 -9.56 -22.15 -15.22
C ASP A 112 -8.07 -21.80 -15.13
N ILE A 113 -7.25 -22.69 -14.54
CA ILE A 113 -5.80 -22.51 -14.41
C ILE A 113 -5.09 -22.49 -15.77
N LYS A 114 -5.69 -23.10 -16.80
CA LYS A 114 -5.20 -23.07 -18.19
C LYS A 114 -5.73 -21.86 -18.98
N GLY A 115 -6.47 -20.95 -18.32
CA GLY A 115 -7.00 -19.74 -18.93
C GLY A 115 -5.88 -18.75 -19.28
N VAL A 116 -6.16 -17.88 -20.24
CA VAL A 116 -5.25 -16.78 -20.60
C VAL A 116 -5.10 -15.85 -19.39
N THR A 117 -3.86 -15.52 -19.02
CA THR A 117 -3.55 -14.62 -17.93
C THR A 117 -3.69 -13.16 -18.36
N LYS A 118 -4.19 -12.31 -17.45
CA LYS A 118 -4.35 -10.87 -17.63
C LYS A 118 -3.36 -10.05 -16.80
N GLY A 119 -2.58 -10.72 -15.93
CA GLY A 119 -1.66 -10.10 -15.00
C GLY A 119 -1.80 -10.68 -13.60
N TYR A 120 -1.43 -9.92 -12.61
CA TYR A 120 -1.47 -10.33 -11.22
C TYR A 120 -1.96 -9.19 -10.30
N LEU A 121 -2.33 -9.55 -9.08
CA LEU A 121 -2.51 -8.64 -7.96
C LEU A 121 -1.63 -9.08 -6.79
N SER A 122 -1.12 -8.11 -6.06
CA SER A 122 -0.26 -8.32 -4.90
C SER A 122 -1.06 -8.40 -3.61
N PHE A 123 -0.43 -8.94 -2.58
CA PHE A 123 -0.88 -8.91 -1.20
C PHE A 123 -1.45 -7.54 -0.81
N ASN A 124 -2.55 -7.52 -0.08
CA ASN A 124 -3.31 -6.31 0.30
C ASN A 124 -4.08 -5.61 -0.83
N SER A 125 -4.00 -6.01 -2.09
CA SER A 125 -4.88 -5.48 -3.13
C SER A 125 -6.35 -5.64 -2.73
N LEU A 126 -7.13 -4.58 -2.90
CA LEU A 126 -8.56 -4.53 -2.55
C LEU A 126 -9.42 -4.86 -3.76
N VAL A 127 -10.31 -5.83 -3.65
CA VAL A 127 -11.09 -6.32 -4.77
C VAL A 127 -12.59 -6.40 -4.48
N GLU A 128 -13.40 -6.14 -5.50
CA GLU A 128 -14.85 -6.36 -5.48
C GLU A 128 -15.15 -7.71 -6.16
N VAL A 129 -15.34 -8.76 -5.36
CA VAL A 129 -15.76 -10.08 -5.84
C VAL A 129 -17.26 -10.04 -6.10
N ILE A 130 -17.67 -10.35 -7.34
CA ILE A 130 -19.08 -10.31 -7.78
C ILE A 130 -19.65 -11.69 -8.08
N LYS A 131 -18.84 -12.72 -8.21
CA LYS A 131 -19.27 -14.10 -8.50
C LYS A 131 -18.21 -15.10 -8.04
N ILE A 132 -18.65 -16.28 -7.64
CA ILE A 132 -17.79 -17.43 -7.37
C ILE A 132 -18.22 -18.59 -8.29
N LYS A 133 -17.26 -19.26 -8.91
CA LYS A 133 -17.49 -20.47 -9.71
C LYS A 133 -16.40 -21.51 -9.37
N GLY A 134 -16.81 -22.60 -8.71
CA GLY A 134 -15.87 -23.60 -8.20
C GLY A 134 -14.83 -22.97 -7.26
N LYS A 135 -13.56 -23.14 -7.59
CA LYS A 135 -12.42 -22.62 -6.81
C LYS A 135 -11.99 -21.20 -7.22
N TYR A 136 -12.79 -20.48 -8.04
CA TYR A 136 -12.42 -19.17 -8.58
C TYR A 136 -13.43 -18.11 -8.20
N SER A 137 -12.92 -16.90 -7.96
CA SER A 137 -13.67 -15.67 -7.69
C SER A 137 -13.52 -14.71 -8.87
N LEU A 138 -14.63 -14.16 -9.35
CA LEU A 138 -14.66 -13.13 -10.39
C LEU A 138 -14.53 -11.75 -9.72
N ILE A 139 -13.45 -11.06 -10.04
CA ILE A 139 -13.22 -9.67 -9.64
C ILE A 139 -13.86 -8.76 -10.69
N LYS A 140 -14.69 -7.85 -10.26
CA LYS A 140 -15.41 -6.89 -11.11
C LYS A 140 -14.44 -6.11 -12.00
N ASN A 141 -14.73 -6.05 -13.29
CA ASN A 141 -13.94 -5.36 -14.32
C ASN A 141 -12.49 -5.86 -14.51
N LEU A 142 -12.10 -6.98 -13.89
CA LEU A 142 -10.73 -7.49 -13.97
C LEU A 142 -10.67 -8.91 -14.55
N GLY A 143 -11.15 -9.90 -13.84
CA GLY A 143 -11.09 -11.30 -14.24
C GLY A 143 -11.22 -12.24 -13.06
N TRP A 144 -10.86 -13.50 -13.28
CA TRP A 144 -10.95 -14.56 -12.30
C TRP A 144 -9.63 -14.79 -11.59
N CYS A 145 -9.67 -15.04 -10.29
CA CYS A 145 -8.51 -15.51 -9.53
C CYS A 145 -8.90 -16.68 -8.63
N PRO A 146 -7.93 -17.48 -8.13
CA PRO A 146 -8.21 -18.50 -7.14
C PRO A 146 -8.87 -17.90 -5.90
N SER A 147 -9.96 -18.49 -5.42
CA SER A 147 -10.68 -17.98 -4.24
C SER A 147 -9.86 -18.10 -2.95
N LEU A 148 -8.93 -19.07 -2.90
CA LEU A 148 -8.02 -19.27 -1.76
C LEU A 148 -7.06 -18.09 -1.54
N ASP A 149 -6.79 -17.30 -2.58
CA ASP A 149 -5.93 -16.13 -2.49
C ASP A 149 -6.63 -14.92 -1.89
N LEU A 150 -7.92 -15.04 -1.58
CA LEU A 150 -8.75 -13.94 -1.11
C LEU A 150 -9.28 -14.18 0.30
N VAL A 151 -9.32 -13.11 1.09
CA VAL A 151 -10.05 -13.07 2.35
C VAL A 151 -11.02 -11.89 2.34
N LYS A 152 -12.04 -11.93 3.20
CA LYS A 152 -12.98 -10.81 3.34
C LYS A 152 -12.24 -9.55 3.80
N VAL A 153 -12.63 -8.38 3.31
CA VAL A 153 -11.97 -7.11 3.65
C VAL A 153 -11.96 -6.84 5.16
N LYS A 154 -13.00 -7.29 5.87
CA LYS A 154 -13.12 -7.16 7.34
C LYS A 154 -12.31 -8.19 8.12
N SER A 155 -11.79 -9.24 7.47
CA SER A 155 -10.97 -10.25 8.16
C SER A 155 -9.70 -9.62 8.73
N SER A 156 -9.35 -10.02 9.93
CA SER A 156 -8.17 -9.58 10.68
C SER A 156 -7.69 -10.73 11.58
N LYS A 157 -6.67 -10.49 12.38
CA LYS A 157 -6.04 -11.48 13.28
C LYS A 157 -5.15 -12.49 12.54
N PHE A 158 -4.57 -12.08 11.43
CA PHE A 158 -3.52 -12.85 10.77
C PHE A 158 -2.20 -12.68 11.52
N ASN A 159 -1.45 -13.76 11.63
CA ASN A 159 -0.13 -13.74 12.25
C ASN A 159 0.86 -13.01 11.31
N HIS A 160 1.45 -11.91 11.79
CA HIS A 160 2.38 -11.08 11.01
C HIS A 160 3.64 -11.86 10.61
N ILE A 161 4.15 -12.73 11.50
CA ILE A 161 5.36 -13.52 11.24
C ILE A 161 5.12 -14.55 10.15
N ASP A 162 3.98 -15.25 10.18
CA ASP A 162 3.67 -16.23 9.14
C ASP A 162 3.45 -15.56 7.79
N LEU A 163 2.81 -14.38 7.79
CA LEU A 163 2.64 -13.62 6.56
C LEU A 163 3.96 -13.02 6.03
N SER A 164 4.87 -12.62 6.91
CA SER A 164 6.18 -12.08 6.50
C SER A 164 7.01 -13.12 5.76
N LYS A 165 6.87 -14.41 6.09
CA LYS A 165 7.55 -15.51 5.40
C LYS A 165 7.20 -15.59 3.91
N GLN A 166 6.04 -15.12 3.50
CA GLN A 166 5.67 -15.05 2.07
C GLN A 166 6.57 -14.12 1.27
N TYR A 167 7.24 -13.16 1.92
CA TYR A 167 8.13 -12.20 1.29
C TYR A 167 9.59 -12.66 1.25
N LEU A 168 9.92 -13.86 1.75
CA LEU A 168 11.25 -14.45 1.56
C LEU A 168 11.58 -14.46 0.06
N ASP A 169 12.81 -14.11 -0.27
CA ASP A 169 13.32 -13.99 -1.64
C ASP A 169 12.67 -12.89 -2.51
N THR A 170 11.78 -12.06 -1.95
CA THR A 170 11.29 -10.88 -2.65
C THR A 170 12.43 -9.84 -2.72
N PRO A 171 12.76 -9.29 -3.92
CA PRO A 171 13.81 -8.29 -4.05
C PRO A 171 13.55 -7.04 -3.20
N TYR A 172 14.63 -6.44 -2.69
CA TYR A 172 14.54 -5.13 -2.07
C TYR A 172 14.31 -4.06 -3.14
N LEU A 173 13.24 -3.29 -2.99
CA LEU A 173 12.93 -2.15 -3.86
C LEU A 173 12.59 -0.95 -2.98
N TRP A 174 13.46 0.07 -2.99
CA TRP A 174 13.16 1.32 -2.28
C TRP A 174 11.80 1.90 -2.71
N GLY A 175 10.92 2.19 -1.76
CA GLY A 175 9.56 2.63 -2.02
C GLY A 175 8.59 1.51 -2.41
N GLY A 176 9.05 0.26 -2.51
CA GLY A 176 8.22 -0.87 -2.90
C GLY A 176 7.19 -1.29 -1.85
N ARG A 177 6.00 -1.70 -2.32
CA ARG A 177 4.93 -2.34 -1.53
C ARG A 177 4.30 -3.53 -2.27
N ASP A 178 4.71 -3.73 -3.48
CA ASP A 178 4.21 -4.75 -4.39
C ASP A 178 4.99 -6.08 -4.20
N SER A 179 4.42 -7.18 -4.68
CA SER A 179 5.04 -8.51 -4.58
C SER A 179 6.27 -8.71 -5.47
N MET A 180 6.60 -7.75 -6.32
CA MET A 180 7.79 -7.78 -7.18
C MET A 180 8.99 -7.10 -6.54
N GLY A 181 8.76 -6.30 -5.50
CA GLY A 181 9.81 -5.64 -4.74
C GLY A 181 9.22 -4.87 -3.56
N ILE A 182 9.88 -4.95 -2.42
CA ILE A 182 9.40 -4.34 -1.18
C ILE A 182 10.58 -3.75 -0.40
N ASP A 183 10.35 -2.64 0.32
CA ASP A 183 11.31 -2.14 1.30
C ASP A 183 10.91 -2.51 2.74
N CYS A 184 11.78 -2.21 3.68
CA CYS A 184 11.62 -2.57 5.09
C CYS A 184 10.32 -2.04 5.69
N SER A 185 10.07 -0.75 5.57
CA SER A 185 8.86 -0.11 6.12
C SER A 185 7.60 -0.48 5.35
N GLY A 186 7.69 -0.75 4.04
CA GLY A 186 6.60 -1.27 3.21
C GLY A 186 6.15 -2.66 3.64
N LEU A 187 7.07 -3.54 4.01
CA LEU A 187 6.75 -4.85 4.58
C LEU A 187 5.95 -4.69 5.88
N ILE A 188 6.48 -3.93 6.84
CA ILE A 188 5.83 -3.70 8.13
C ILE A 188 4.44 -3.08 7.92
N GLN A 189 4.34 -2.06 7.06
CA GLN A 189 3.07 -1.44 6.73
C GLN A 189 2.06 -2.47 6.17
N ASN A 190 2.47 -3.30 5.21
CA ASN A 190 1.60 -4.32 4.61
C ASN A 190 1.10 -5.35 5.65
N LEU A 191 1.95 -5.78 6.59
CA LEU A 191 1.59 -6.73 7.65
C LEU A 191 0.56 -6.14 8.63
N HIS A 192 0.65 -4.85 8.93
CA HIS A 192 -0.36 -4.17 9.75
C HIS A 192 -1.67 -3.96 8.99
N GLN A 193 -1.60 -3.53 7.74
CA GLN A 193 -2.76 -3.21 6.92
C GLN A 193 -3.62 -4.41 6.57
N ILE A 194 -3.05 -5.62 6.41
CA ILE A 194 -3.86 -6.83 6.20
C ILE A 194 -4.78 -7.12 7.40
N ASN A 195 -4.38 -6.69 8.58
CA ASN A 195 -5.15 -6.77 9.82
C ASN A 195 -6.07 -5.55 10.06
N ASN A 196 -6.29 -4.72 9.03
CA ASN A 196 -7.07 -3.49 9.09
C ASN A 196 -6.53 -2.47 10.11
N ARG A 197 -5.24 -2.51 10.40
CA ARG A 197 -4.56 -1.55 11.27
C ARG A 197 -3.86 -0.51 10.39
N PRO A 198 -4.24 0.77 10.46
CA PRO A 198 -3.48 1.82 9.76
C PRO A 198 -2.06 1.86 10.32
N PHE A 199 -1.09 2.01 9.42
CA PHE A 199 0.31 2.10 9.80
C PHE A 199 1.03 3.04 8.85
N PRO A 200 1.94 3.92 9.33
CA PRO A 200 2.65 4.87 8.50
C PRO A 200 3.54 4.19 7.46
N ARG A 201 3.91 4.95 6.43
CA ARG A 201 4.71 4.41 5.33
C ARG A 201 6.21 4.37 5.63
N ASP A 202 6.76 5.47 6.13
CA ASP A 202 8.19 5.61 6.31
C ASP A 202 8.65 5.20 7.71
N THR A 203 9.87 4.69 7.82
CA THR A 203 10.45 4.15 9.06
C THR A 203 10.42 5.16 10.21
N ASP A 204 10.79 6.41 9.96
CA ASP A 204 10.78 7.47 10.98
C ASP A 204 9.37 7.79 11.47
N MET A 205 8.38 7.71 10.58
CA MET A 205 6.97 7.86 10.96
C MET A 205 6.47 6.63 11.74
N GLN A 206 6.93 5.44 11.39
CA GLN A 206 6.59 4.19 12.09
C GLN A 206 7.15 4.19 13.51
N GLU A 207 8.40 4.59 13.68
CA GLU A 207 9.07 4.72 14.99
C GLU A 207 8.31 5.67 15.92
N ILE A 208 7.89 6.85 15.40
CA ILE A 208 7.08 7.81 16.18
C ILE A 208 5.68 7.28 16.47
N PHE A 209 5.12 6.46 15.57
CA PHE A 209 3.75 5.94 15.70
C PHE A 209 3.60 4.85 16.77
N VAL A 210 4.64 4.05 17.01
CA VAL A 210 4.63 3.04 18.06
C VAL A 210 4.91 3.69 19.42
N THR A 211 4.09 3.37 20.42
CA THR A 211 4.11 4.05 21.72
C THR A 211 4.73 3.22 22.85
N ASN A 212 4.83 1.91 22.64
CA ASN A 212 5.37 0.99 23.64
C ASN A 212 6.84 0.68 23.31
N GLU A 213 7.73 0.94 24.26
CA GLU A 213 9.15 0.66 24.12
C GLU A 213 9.54 -0.57 24.95
N VAL A 214 10.32 -1.48 24.36
CA VAL A 214 10.96 -2.60 25.06
C VAL A 214 12.34 -2.15 25.50
N LYS A 215 12.59 -2.13 26.81
CA LYS A 215 13.84 -1.58 27.38
C LYS A 215 15.06 -2.50 27.21
N TYR A 216 14.84 -3.80 27.18
CA TYR A 216 15.93 -4.78 27.16
C TYR A 216 15.74 -5.76 26.00
N GLU A 217 16.80 -6.05 25.28
CA GLU A 217 16.78 -6.98 24.14
C GLU A 217 16.24 -8.37 24.52
N LYS A 218 16.54 -8.85 25.72
CA LYS A 218 16.01 -10.14 26.25
C LYS A 218 14.49 -10.21 26.39
N ASP A 219 13.81 -9.06 26.40
CA ASP A 219 12.35 -8.97 26.54
C ASP A 219 11.64 -8.89 25.20
N LEU A 220 12.39 -8.88 24.09
CA LEU A 220 11.83 -8.87 22.75
C LEU A 220 11.01 -10.13 22.47
N LYS A 221 9.85 -9.92 21.83
CA LYS A 221 8.90 -10.97 21.44
C LYS A 221 8.66 -10.97 19.94
N ALA A 222 8.26 -12.10 19.41
CA ALA A 222 7.85 -12.21 18.03
C ALA A 222 6.76 -11.18 17.69
N GLY A 223 6.99 -10.39 16.65
CA GLY A 223 6.13 -9.28 16.23
C GLY A 223 6.58 -7.91 16.73
N ASP A 224 7.51 -7.83 17.68
CA ASP A 224 8.10 -6.54 18.06
C ASP A 224 8.86 -5.93 16.89
N LEU A 225 8.94 -4.59 16.85
CA LEU A 225 9.65 -3.84 15.83
C LEU A 225 10.97 -3.31 16.38
N VAL A 226 12.01 -3.41 15.60
CA VAL A 226 13.33 -2.86 15.92
C VAL A 226 13.65 -1.80 14.89
N PHE A 227 14.03 -0.62 15.35
CA PHE A 227 14.32 0.54 14.51
C PHE A 227 15.80 0.90 14.55
N TRP A 228 16.35 1.24 13.39
CA TRP A 228 17.64 1.87 13.20
C TRP A 228 17.48 3.11 12.35
N LYS A 229 18.48 3.93 12.26
CA LYS A 229 18.44 5.10 11.37
C LYS A 229 18.09 4.69 9.94
N GLY A 230 16.85 4.97 9.52
CA GLY A 230 16.36 4.71 8.17
C GLY A 230 16.00 3.26 7.88
N HIS A 231 15.92 2.39 8.88
CA HIS A 231 15.56 0.98 8.72
C HIS A 231 14.66 0.47 9.84
N VAL A 232 13.83 -0.54 9.52
CA VAL A 232 12.99 -1.25 10.48
C VAL A 232 12.99 -2.75 10.19
N ALA A 233 12.93 -3.55 11.23
CA ALA A 233 12.73 -5.01 11.15
C ALA A 233 11.68 -5.47 12.14
N THR A 234 11.18 -6.69 11.98
CA THR A 234 10.32 -7.35 12.97
C THR A 234 11.01 -8.58 13.54
N VAL A 235 10.83 -8.80 14.83
CA VAL A 235 11.32 -10.00 15.52
C VAL A 235 10.48 -11.20 15.07
N SER A 236 11.11 -12.26 14.59
CA SER A 236 10.37 -13.46 14.12
C SER A 236 10.30 -14.57 15.13
N TYR A 237 11.26 -14.67 16.03
CA TYR A 237 11.31 -15.62 17.13
C TYR A 237 12.37 -15.15 18.12
N THR A 238 13.56 -15.70 18.10
CA THR A 238 14.76 -15.21 18.79
C THR A 238 15.69 -14.44 17.87
N HIS A 239 15.36 -14.33 16.59
CA HIS A 239 16.16 -13.66 15.57
C HIS A 239 15.35 -12.58 14.84
N LEU A 240 16.01 -11.48 14.49
CA LEU A 240 15.46 -10.44 13.64
C LEU A 240 15.29 -10.97 12.22
N THR A 241 14.09 -10.88 11.66
CA THR A 241 13.89 -11.02 10.21
C THR A 241 14.16 -9.69 9.55
N LEU A 242 15.28 -9.60 8.87
CA LEU A 242 15.50 -8.53 7.91
C LEU A 242 14.63 -8.82 6.68
N PRO A 243 13.79 -7.89 6.22
CA PRO A 243 12.88 -8.14 5.13
C PRO A 243 13.59 -8.43 3.80
N THR A 244 14.86 -8.07 3.68
CA THR A 244 15.62 -8.27 2.43
C THR A 244 17.11 -8.04 2.68
N LYS A 245 17.94 -8.77 1.96
CA LYS A 245 19.35 -8.39 1.84
C LYS A 245 19.43 -7.04 1.13
N ALA A 246 20.01 -6.06 1.80
CA ALA A 246 20.40 -4.80 1.19
C ALA A 246 21.54 -5.03 0.20
#